data_9b6246a5bad9b1206ee7167131de4611
#
_entry.id   9b6246a5bad9b1206ee7167131de4611
#
_cell.length_a   1.000
_cell.length_b   1.000
_cell.length_c   1.000
_cell.angle_alpha   90.00
_cell.angle_beta   90.00
_cell.angle_gamma   90.00
#
_symmetry.space_group_name_H-M   'P 1'
#
loop_
_entity.id
_entity.type
_entity.pdbx_description
1 polymer ?
#
loop_
_entity_poly.entity_id
_entity_poly.type
_entity_poly.pdbx_seq_one_letter_code
_entity_poly.pdbx_strand_id
1 'polypeptide(L)'
;MRKGLFWHYLEKSNLKPVVTEEFKEPCSNLYVRDKKSLLFEVTYYKRRINFEVFHVLTDGTGATCFLKEIVKHYIVLAYGEADISLDKEHITIQDQESDSFRKYYSDLRREKKEKVKAYQIKTLRKARGPLQVTEAVLSVKEVLAKAREYQVSMTVFLTAVFLCAIHREMPKRQEKHPVVLMVPVNLRNFFLQIRC
;
A
#
# COMPACT_ATOMS: atom_id res chain seq x y z
N MET A 1 1.99 10.60 16.40
CA MET A 1 1.42 9.47 17.17
C MET A 1 1.96 9.53 18.58
N ARG A 2 1.12 9.40 19.59
CA ARG A 2 1.52 9.35 21.00
C ARG A 2 1.25 7.97 21.60
N LYS A 3 2.03 7.61 22.61
CA LYS A 3 1.84 6.39 23.37
C LYS A 3 0.93 6.67 24.55
N GLY A 4 -0.22 5.98 24.62
CA GLY A 4 -1.05 5.89 25.83
C GLY A 4 -0.52 4.77 26.75
N LEU A 5 -1.29 4.46 27.80
CA LEU A 5 -0.90 3.43 28.79
C LEU A 5 -0.81 2.04 28.13
N PHE A 6 -1.77 1.69 27.29
CA PHE A 6 -1.88 0.36 26.64
C PHE A 6 -1.97 0.41 25.10
N TRP A 7 -2.14 1.61 24.51
CA TRP A 7 -2.32 1.78 23.06
C TRP A 7 -1.61 3.03 22.56
N HIS A 8 -1.53 3.16 21.25
CA HIS A 8 -1.08 4.38 20.61
C HIS A 8 -2.28 5.13 20.01
N TYR A 9 -2.23 6.43 19.97
CA TYR A 9 -3.26 7.27 19.37
C TYR A 9 -2.67 8.37 18.51
N LEU A 10 -3.48 8.81 17.54
CA LEU A 10 -3.14 9.92 16.69
C LEU A 10 -3.54 11.22 17.36
N GLU A 11 -2.72 12.23 17.18
CA GLU A 11 -2.98 13.58 17.71
C GLU A 11 -2.88 14.57 16.56
N LYS A 12 -3.74 15.58 16.55
CA LYS A 12 -3.67 16.68 15.59
C LYS A 12 -2.30 17.35 15.69
N SER A 13 -1.65 17.56 14.56
CA SER A 13 -0.36 18.22 14.47
C SER A 13 -0.53 19.61 13.85
N ASN A 14 0.19 20.58 14.40
CA ASN A 14 0.31 21.92 13.81
C ASN A 14 1.57 22.06 12.93
N LEU A 15 2.29 20.96 12.72
CA LEU A 15 3.44 20.96 11.81
C LEU A 15 2.96 21.13 10.37
N LYS A 16 3.60 22.02 9.66
CA LYS A 16 3.34 22.22 8.23
C LYS A 16 4.17 21.22 7.43
N PRO A 17 3.59 20.51 6.46
CA PRO A 17 4.37 19.68 5.54
C PRO A 17 5.31 20.55 4.71
N VAL A 18 6.51 20.06 4.50
CA VAL A 18 7.51 20.67 3.63
C VAL A 18 7.77 19.71 2.49
N VAL A 19 7.65 20.20 1.27
CA VAL A 19 7.97 19.42 0.06
C VAL A 19 9.44 19.70 -0.27
N THR A 20 10.25 18.64 -0.35
CA THR A 20 11.69 18.74 -0.62
C THR A 20 12.09 17.85 -1.78
N GLU A 21 13.26 18.10 -2.36
CA GLU A 21 13.86 17.16 -3.28
C GLU A 21 14.19 15.85 -2.55
N GLU A 22 14.10 14.72 -3.28
CA GLU A 22 14.43 13.40 -2.75
C GLU A 22 15.90 13.36 -2.30
N PHE A 23 16.12 13.09 -1.02
CA PHE A 23 17.46 13.11 -0.42
C PHE A 23 17.77 11.83 0.36
N LYS A 24 16.83 10.93 0.44
CA LYS A 24 16.96 9.68 1.19
C LYS A 24 16.28 8.52 0.45
N GLU A 25 16.62 7.34 0.83
CA GLU A 25 16.05 6.14 0.27
C GLU A 25 14.58 5.94 0.64
N PRO A 26 13.78 5.27 -0.23
CA PRO A 26 12.38 5.00 0.03
C PRO A 26 12.19 4.13 1.30
N CYS A 27 11.01 4.21 1.87
CA CYS A 27 10.62 3.55 3.12
C CYS A 27 11.44 3.98 4.35
N SER A 28 11.71 5.27 4.43
CA SER A 28 12.36 5.86 5.57
C SER A 28 11.49 5.81 6.84
N ASN A 29 12.11 5.94 8.02
CA ASN A 29 11.38 5.98 9.28
C ASN A 29 10.66 7.33 9.46
N LEU A 30 9.39 7.39 9.09
CA LEU A 30 8.52 8.57 9.31
C LEU A 30 8.13 8.74 10.79
N TYR A 31 8.04 7.64 11.52
CA TYR A 31 7.75 7.65 12.94
C TYR A 31 9.02 7.45 13.76
N VAL A 32 9.37 8.45 14.54
CA VAL A 32 10.43 8.36 15.55
C VAL A 32 9.78 8.53 16.93
N ARG A 33 10.01 7.56 17.81
CA ARG A 33 9.47 7.58 19.16
C ARG A 33 9.89 8.88 19.87
N ASP A 34 8.94 9.46 20.59
CA ASP A 34 9.12 10.67 21.41
C ASP A 34 9.50 11.96 20.63
N LYS A 35 9.47 11.90 19.29
CA LYS A 35 9.57 13.09 18.42
C LYS A 35 8.23 13.44 17.80
N LYS A 36 7.92 14.73 17.78
CA LYS A 36 6.80 15.24 16.97
C LYS A 36 7.22 15.27 15.51
N SER A 37 6.62 14.41 14.69
CA SER A 37 6.83 14.36 13.26
C SER A 37 5.50 14.19 12.54
N LEU A 38 5.42 14.63 11.29
CA LEU A 38 4.36 14.19 10.40
C LEU A 38 4.57 12.72 10.09
N LEU A 39 3.45 12.00 9.96
CA LEU A 39 3.47 10.57 9.62
C LEU A 39 3.37 10.35 8.10
N PHE A 40 3.64 11.38 7.33
CA PHE A 40 3.77 11.34 5.89
C PHE A 40 4.80 12.36 5.41
N GLU A 41 5.28 12.16 4.21
CA GLU A 41 6.25 13.02 3.54
C GLU A 41 5.94 13.07 2.05
N VAL A 42 6.15 14.24 1.46
CA VAL A 42 6.07 14.44 0.01
C VAL A 42 7.44 14.93 -0.45
N THR A 43 8.03 14.21 -1.39
CA THR A 43 9.29 14.61 -2.02
C THR A 43 9.14 14.59 -3.53
N TYR A 44 10.08 15.20 -4.23
CA TYR A 44 10.10 15.16 -5.69
C TYR A 44 11.51 14.83 -6.20
N TYR A 45 11.56 14.21 -7.37
CA TYR A 45 12.80 14.03 -8.12
C TYR A 45 12.50 14.18 -9.60
N LYS A 46 13.07 15.20 -10.24
CA LYS A 46 12.79 15.54 -11.64
C LYS A 46 11.28 15.69 -11.91
N ARG A 47 10.67 14.73 -12.62
CA ARG A 47 9.23 14.70 -12.96
C ARG A 47 8.43 13.74 -12.10
N ARG A 48 8.99 13.23 -11.03
CA ARG A 48 8.36 12.28 -10.12
C ARG A 48 7.98 12.95 -8.81
N ILE A 49 6.75 12.78 -8.37
CA ILE A 49 6.28 13.12 -7.03
C ILE A 49 6.28 11.82 -6.23
N ASN A 50 6.95 11.81 -5.09
CA ASN A 50 6.97 10.69 -4.17
C ASN A 50 6.11 11.05 -2.96
N PHE A 51 5.33 10.09 -2.52
CA PHE A 51 4.52 10.19 -1.31
C PHE A 51 4.79 8.98 -0.43
N GLU A 52 5.34 9.22 0.74
CA GLU A 52 5.51 8.22 1.78
C GLU A 52 4.54 8.49 2.91
N VAL A 53 3.87 7.45 3.37
CA VAL A 53 2.91 7.54 4.47
C VAL A 53 3.04 6.37 5.43
N PHE A 54 3.02 6.66 6.72
CA PHE A 54 2.99 5.62 7.73
C PHE A 54 1.63 4.94 7.75
N HIS A 55 1.60 3.64 7.57
CA HIS A 55 0.39 2.84 7.30
C HIS A 55 -0.71 2.94 8.38
N VAL A 56 -0.39 3.51 9.55
CA VAL A 56 -1.38 3.82 10.59
C VAL A 56 -2.36 4.93 10.17
N LEU A 57 -1.95 5.84 9.25
CA LEU A 57 -2.83 6.91 8.78
C LEU A 57 -3.88 6.43 7.79
N THR A 58 -3.48 5.55 6.88
CA THR A 58 -4.35 5.10 5.79
C THR A 58 -3.82 3.83 5.15
N ASP A 59 -4.68 3.16 4.40
CA ASP A 59 -4.29 2.05 3.52
C ASP A 59 -3.79 2.55 2.15
N GLY A 60 -3.41 1.61 1.27
CA GLY A 60 -2.91 1.94 -0.06
C GLY A 60 -3.92 2.70 -0.93
N THR A 61 -5.22 2.44 -0.77
CA THR A 61 -6.28 3.13 -1.51
C THR A 61 -6.37 4.59 -1.07
N GLY A 62 -6.49 4.85 0.23
CA GLY A 62 -6.55 6.21 0.75
C GLY A 62 -5.27 7.01 0.46
N ALA A 63 -4.10 6.36 0.53
CA ALA A 63 -2.84 6.99 0.12
C ALA A 63 -2.84 7.40 -1.36
N THR A 64 -3.38 6.54 -2.23
CA THR A 64 -3.48 6.82 -3.67
C THR A 64 -4.46 7.96 -3.94
N CYS A 65 -5.60 8.03 -3.24
CA CYS A 65 -6.54 9.13 -3.37
C CYS A 65 -5.90 10.45 -2.95
N PHE A 66 -5.22 10.48 -1.84
CA PHE A 66 -4.51 11.68 -1.38
C PHE A 66 -3.43 12.13 -2.37
N LEU A 67 -2.65 11.20 -2.92
CA LEU A 67 -1.66 11.52 -3.95
C LEU A 67 -2.31 12.09 -5.22
N LYS A 68 -3.45 11.55 -5.64
CA LYS A 68 -4.20 12.08 -6.78
C LYS A 68 -4.63 13.53 -6.55
N GLU A 69 -5.10 13.86 -5.36
CA GLU A 69 -5.48 15.23 -5.01
C GLU A 69 -4.27 16.17 -5.02
N ILE A 70 -3.12 15.74 -4.51
CA ILE A 70 -1.87 16.52 -4.62
C ILE A 70 -1.54 16.80 -6.08
N VAL A 71 -1.60 15.78 -6.95
CA VAL A 71 -1.27 15.92 -8.37
C VAL A 71 -2.27 16.82 -9.08
N LYS A 72 -3.56 16.70 -8.81
CA LYS A 72 -4.60 17.60 -9.36
C LYS A 72 -4.30 19.06 -9.01
N HIS A 73 -4.08 19.35 -7.74
CA HIS A 73 -3.75 20.71 -7.31
C HIS A 73 -2.45 21.22 -7.93
N TYR A 74 -1.44 20.38 -8.04
CA TYR A 74 -0.19 20.73 -8.72
C TYR A 74 -0.44 21.12 -10.18
N ILE A 75 -1.24 20.34 -10.92
CA ILE A 75 -1.53 20.63 -12.33
C ILE A 75 -2.28 21.96 -12.46
N VAL A 76 -3.29 22.21 -11.63
CA VAL A 76 -4.04 23.47 -11.63
C VAL A 76 -3.12 24.65 -11.34
N LEU A 77 -2.25 24.54 -10.36
CA LEU A 77 -1.31 25.62 -10.00
C LEU A 77 -0.24 25.85 -11.07
N ALA A 78 0.25 24.79 -11.72
CA ALA A 78 1.34 24.90 -12.70
C ALA A 78 0.87 25.29 -14.11
N TYR A 79 -0.34 24.91 -14.51
CA TYR A 79 -0.80 25.02 -15.89
C TYR A 79 -2.11 25.80 -16.04
N GLY A 80 -2.70 26.29 -14.95
CA GLY A 80 -4.00 26.94 -14.94
C GLY A 80 -5.15 25.93 -14.86
N GLU A 81 -6.41 26.41 -14.92
CA GLU A 81 -7.58 25.56 -14.90
C GLU A 81 -7.60 24.63 -16.11
N ALA A 82 -7.08 23.45 -15.95
CA ALA A 82 -7.46 22.34 -16.79
C ALA A 82 -8.89 21.93 -16.40
N ASP A 83 -9.68 21.45 -17.36
CA ASP A 83 -11.02 20.89 -17.14
C ASP A 83 -10.94 19.56 -16.34
N ILE A 84 -10.31 19.68 -15.16
CA ILE A 84 -10.19 18.59 -14.21
C ILE A 84 -11.40 18.74 -13.31
N SER A 85 -12.45 17.98 -13.60
CA SER A 85 -13.58 17.86 -12.67
C SER A 85 -13.02 17.40 -11.31
N LEU A 86 -13.00 18.33 -10.38
CA LEU A 86 -12.86 17.99 -8.96
C LEU A 86 -14.18 17.31 -8.60
N ASP A 87 -14.24 16.00 -8.79
CA ASP A 87 -15.39 15.20 -8.36
C ASP A 87 -15.55 15.45 -6.87
N LYS A 88 -16.43 16.38 -6.54
CA LYS A 88 -16.94 16.56 -5.18
C LYS A 88 -17.87 15.38 -4.91
N GLU A 89 -17.31 14.21 -4.70
CA GLU A 89 -18.10 13.15 -4.09
C GLU A 89 -18.55 13.70 -2.73
N HIS A 90 -19.86 13.78 -2.53
CA HIS A 90 -20.48 14.22 -1.27
C HIS A 90 -20.27 13.12 -0.22
N ILE A 91 -19.04 13.01 0.27
CA ILE A 91 -18.71 12.11 1.37
C ILE A 91 -19.07 12.84 2.65
N THR A 92 -20.01 12.28 3.42
CA THR A 92 -20.36 12.87 4.71
C THR A 92 -19.23 12.64 5.72
N ILE A 93 -19.05 13.59 6.65
CA ILE A 93 -18.04 13.45 7.72
C ILE A 93 -18.28 12.18 8.53
N GLN A 94 -19.54 11.80 8.77
CA GLN A 94 -19.90 10.55 9.47
C GLN A 94 -19.42 9.30 8.73
N ASP A 95 -19.41 9.32 7.44
CA ASP A 95 -18.93 8.21 6.63
C ASP A 95 -17.41 8.10 6.69
N GLN A 96 -16.69 9.21 6.74
CA GLN A 96 -15.22 9.22 6.85
C GLN A 96 -14.72 8.70 8.21
N GLU A 97 -15.49 8.94 9.28
CA GLU A 97 -15.12 8.58 10.65
C GLU A 97 -15.65 7.20 11.06
N SER A 98 -16.52 6.56 10.25
CA SER A 98 -17.12 5.26 10.60
C SER A 98 -16.10 4.13 10.54
N ASP A 99 -16.03 3.32 11.61
CA ASP A 99 -15.28 2.06 11.62
C ASP A 99 -16.04 0.97 10.87
N SER A 100 -15.80 0.90 9.57
CA SER A 100 -16.44 -0.06 8.69
C SER A 100 -16.07 -1.51 9.00
N PHE A 101 -14.91 -1.76 9.57
CA PHE A 101 -14.52 -3.08 10.02
C PHE A 101 -15.48 -3.58 11.11
N ARG A 102 -15.81 -2.72 12.07
CA ARG A 102 -16.71 -3.05 13.17
C ARG A 102 -18.14 -3.27 12.70
N LYS A 103 -18.57 -2.49 11.69
CA LYS A 103 -19.91 -2.59 11.10
C LYS A 103 -20.18 -3.93 10.42
N TYR A 104 -19.16 -4.50 9.75
CA TYR A 104 -19.28 -5.72 8.96
C TYR A 104 -18.58 -6.93 9.59
N TYR A 105 -18.02 -6.76 10.78
CA TYR A 105 -17.39 -7.86 11.50
C TYR A 105 -18.44 -8.85 12.01
N SER A 106 -18.27 -10.11 11.69
CA SER A 106 -19.05 -11.21 12.25
C SER A 106 -18.10 -12.18 12.95
N ASP A 107 -18.45 -12.56 14.17
CA ASP A 107 -17.65 -13.48 14.98
C ASP A 107 -17.88 -14.95 14.54
N LEU A 108 -17.67 -15.20 13.24
CA LEU A 108 -17.70 -16.56 12.72
C LEU A 108 -16.40 -17.26 13.17
N ARG A 109 -16.55 -18.21 14.08
CA ARG A 109 -15.43 -19.09 14.49
C ARG A 109 -14.90 -19.82 13.26
N ARG A 110 -13.73 -19.41 12.80
CA ARG A 110 -13.02 -20.17 11.77
C ARG A 110 -12.51 -21.47 12.38
N GLU A 111 -12.77 -22.57 11.72
CA GLU A 111 -12.12 -23.84 12.04
C GLU A 111 -10.60 -23.63 12.06
N LYS A 112 -9.95 -24.12 13.11
CA LYS A 112 -8.49 -24.09 13.20
C LYS A 112 -7.91 -25.04 12.15
N LYS A 113 -7.50 -24.50 11.00
CA LYS A 113 -6.74 -25.28 10.03
C LYS A 113 -5.33 -25.53 10.60
N GLU A 114 -4.82 -26.73 10.42
CA GLU A 114 -3.43 -27.04 10.75
C GLU A 114 -2.47 -26.04 10.10
N LYS A 115 -1.61 -25.45 10.90
CA LYS A 115 -0.61 -24.49 10.42
C LYS A 115 0.56 -25.24 9.82
N VAL A 116 0.54 -25.43 8.52
CA VAL A 116 1.70 -25.95 7.79
C VAL A 116 2.78 -24.87 7.73
N LYS A 117 4.01 -25.25 8.04
CA LYS A 117 5.16 -24.32 7.98
C LYS A 117 5.46 -23.96 6.53
N ALA A 118 5.26 -22.69 6.19
CA ALA A 118 5.57 -22.19 4.85
C ALA A 118 7.07 -22.09 4.60
N TYR A 119 7.45 -22.21 3.33
CA TYR A 119 8.81 -21.94 2.88
C TYR A 119 9.22 -20.52 3.27
N GLN A 120 10.43 -20.40 3.80
CA GLN A 120 11.00 -19.10 4.16
C GLN A 120 12.18 -18.81 3.22
N ILE A 121 12.07 -17.74 2.44
CA ILE A 121 13.17 -17.29 1.58
C ILE A 121 14.33 -16.88 2.50
N LYS A 122 15.44 -17.63 2.39
CA LYS A 122 16.66 -17.34 3.12
C LYS A 122 17.63 -16.66 2.18
N THR A 123 17.87 -15.40 2.38
CA THR A 123 18.92 -14.66 1.70
C THR A 123 20.03 -14.31 2.71
N LEU A 124 21.23 -14.05 2.20
CA LEU A 124 22.27 -13.39 2.98
C LEU A 124 21.74 -12.03 3.38
N ARG A 125 21.40 -11.89 4.65
CA ARG A 125 21.01 -10.57 5.19
C ARG A 125 22.24 -9.69 5.14
N LYS A 126 22.26 -8.73 4.23
CA LYS A 126 23.19 -7.61 4.34
C LYS A 126 22.94 -6.96 5.71
N ALA A 127 24.00 -6.57 6.40
CA ALA A 127 23.88 -5.71 7.57
C ALA A 127 22.93 -4.55 7.18
N ARG A 128 22.11 -4.07 8.14
CA ARG A 128 21.08 -3.05 7.93
C ARG A 128 21.54 -2.01 6.91
N GLY A 129 21.22 -2.25 5.67
CA GLY A 129 21.55 -1.42 4.51
C GLY A 129 20.26 -0.90 3.88
N PRO A 130 20.42 -0.04 2.88
CA PRO A 130 19.30 0.56 2.18
C PRO A 130 18.35 -0.48 1.60
N LEU A 131 17.07 -0.13 1.56
CA LEU A 131 16.05 -0.92 0.89
C LEU A 131 16.35 -0.92 -0.61
N GLN A 132 16.51 -2.08 -1.21
CA GLN A 132 16.67 -2.20 -2.64
C GLN A 132 15.29 -2.34 -3.29
N VAL A 133 14.94 -1.41 -4.17
CA VAL A 133 13.71 -1.43 -4.95
C VAL A 133 14.04 -1.90 -6.38
N THR A 134 13.27 -2.83 -6.89
CA THR A 134 13.33 -3.26 -8.29
C THR A 134 12.02 -2.87 -8.95
N GLU A 135 12.09 -2.08 -10.01
CA GLU A 135 10.93 -1.61 -10.77
C GLU A 135 10.93 -2.26 -12.16
N ALA A 136 9.75 -2.62 -12.63
CA ALA A 136 9.53 -3.07 -13.99
C ALA A 136 8.28 -2.41 -14.58
N VAL A 137 8.37 -2.00 -15.83
CA VAL A 137 7.25 -1.43 -16.58
C VAL A 137 6.83 -2.44 -17.64
N LEU A 138 5.57 -2.84 -17.59
CA LEU A 138 4.99 -3.84 -18.49
C LEU A 138 3.79 -3.25 -19.22
N SER A 139 3.58 -3.72 -20.45
CA SER A 139 2.37 -3.39 -21.21
C SER A 139 1.15 -4.07 -20.59
N VAL A 140 0.21 -3.28 -20.08
CA VAL A 140 -1.04 -3.81 -19.52
C VAL A 140 -1.81 -4.65 -20.54
N LYS A 141 -1.82 -4.22 -21.81
CA LYS A 141 -2.48 -4.93 -22.91
C LYS A 141 -1.91 -6.34 -23.11
N GLU A 142 -0.57 -6.46 -23.11
CA GLU A 142 0.10 -7.75 -23.30
C GLU A 142 -0.10 -8.68 -22.10
N VAL A 143 0.03 -8.16 -20.87
CA VAL A 143 -0.20 -8.93 -19.65
C VAL A 143 -1.64 -9.43 -19.58
N LEU A 144 -2.63 -8.57 -19.91
CA LEU A 144 -4.03 -8.97 -19.97
C LEU A 144 -4.31 -10.01 -21.07
N ALA A 145 -3.71 -9.85 -22.24
CA ALA A 145 -3.85 -10.84 -23.32
C ALA A 145 -3.32 -12.21 -22.84
N LYS A 146 -2.16 -12.22 -22.18
CA LYS A 146 -1.58 -13.44 -21.63
C LYS A 146 -2.43 -14.08 -20.53
N ALA A 147 -2.97 -13.27 -19.60
CA ALA A 147 -3.86 -13.78 -18.57
C ALA A 147 -5.15 -14.39 -19.14
N ARG A 148 -5.70 -13.81 -20.23
CA ARG A 148 -6.89 -14.33 -20.93
C ARG A 148 -6.63 -15.68 -21.61
N GLU A 149 -5.43 -15.94 -22.13
CA GLU A 149 -5.07 -17.25 -22.66
C GLU A 149 -5.23 -18.35 -21.61
N TYR A 150 -4.99 -18.03 -20.35
CA TYR A 150 -5.19 -18.94 -19.21
C TYR A 150 -6.57 -18.83 -18.57
N GLN A 151 -7.46 -18.00 -19.11
CA GLN A 151 -8.82 -17.76 -18.59
C GLN A 151 -8.85 -17.28 -17.13
N VAL A 152 -7.86 -16.50 -16.72
CA VAL A 152 -7.73 -15.99 -15.35
C VAL A 152 -7.64 -14.46 -15.32
N SER A 153 -7.89 -13.87 -14.14
CA SER A 153 -7.67 -12.45 -13.93
C SER A 153 -6.17 -12.11 -13.93
N MET A 154 -5.83 -10.86 -14.24
CA MET A 154 -4.45 -10.38 -14.19
C MET A 154 -3.80 -10.62 -12.82
N THR A 155 -4.54 -10.42 -11.74
CA THR A 155 -4.04 -10.66 -10.37
C THR A 155 -3.67 -12.13 -10.18
N VAL A 156 -4.54 -13.06 -10.59
CA VAL A 156 -4.28 -14.51 -10.49
C VAL A 156 -3.07 -14.88 -11.35
N PHE A 157 -3.00 -14.36 -12.58
CA PHE A 157 -1.88 -14.61 -13.48
C PHE A 157 -0.54 -14.16 -12.89
N LEU A 158 -0.44 -12.90 -12.44
CA LEU A 158 0.79 -12.38 -11.84
C LEU A 158 1.15 -13.08 -10.53
N THR A 159 0.16 -13.47 -9.73
CA THR A 159 0.37 -14.25 -8.51
C THR A 159 0.97 -15.61 -8.85
N ALA A 160 0.43 -16.31 -9.86
CA ALA A 160 0.95 -17.61 -10.30
C ALA A 160 2.38 -17.49 -10.82
N VAL A 161 2.67 -16.48 -11.65
CA VAL A 161 4.03 -16.22 -12.16
C VAL A 161 5.01 -16.00 -11.01
N PHE A 162 4.60 -15.22 -9.99
CA PHE A 162 5.45 -14.95 -8.83
C PHE A 162 5.69 -16.22 -7.99
N LEU A 163 4.66 -17.05 -7.77
CA LEU A 163 4.80 -18.33 -7.09
C LEU A 163 5.73 -19.29 -7.86
N CYS A 164 5.61 -19.34 -9.18
CA CYS A 164 6.51 -20.13 -10.03
C CYS A 164 7.96 -19.64 -9.93
N ALA A 165 8.17 -18.32 -9.92
CA ALA A 165 9.51 -17.75 -9.77
C ALA A 165 10.14 -18.15 -8.43
N ILE A 166 9.37 -18.05 -7.33
CA ILE A 166 9.83 -18.47 -5.99
C ILE A 166 10.15 -19.98 -6.00
N HIS A 167 9.29 -20.80 -6.57
CA HIS A 167 9.50 -22.26 -6.63
C HIS A 167 10.75 -22.62 -7.43
N ARG A 168 11.01 -21.92 -8.53
CA ARG A 168 12.21 -22.14 -9.36
C ARG A 168 13.52 -21.90 -8.61
N GLU A 169 13.53 -20.92 -7.71
CA GLU A 169 14.67 -20.59 -6.87
C GLU A 169 14.73 -21.41 -5.56
N MET A 170 13.71 -22.23 -5.31
CA MET A 170 13.61 -23.02 -4.09
C MET A 170 14.58 -24.21 -4.12
N PRO A 171 15.41 -24.40 -3.08
CA PRO A 171 16.24 -25.61 -2.98
C PRO A 171 15.36 -26.87 -2.89
N LYS A 172 15.69 -27.93 -3.62
CA LYS A 172 14.93 -29.21 -3.65
C LYS A 172 14.56 -29.74 -2.26
N ARG A 173 15.47 -29.64 -1.30
CA ARG A 173 15.20 -30.07 0.10
C ARG A 173 14.10 -29.29 0.79
N GLN A 174 13.69 -28.13 0.27
CA GLN A 174 12.65 -27.27 0.82
C GLN A 174 11.30 -27.41 0.10
N GLU A 175 11.23 -28.12 -1.02
CA GLU A 175 10.01 -28.31 -1.82
C GLU A 175 8.85 -28.99 -1.04
N LYS A 176 9.17 -29.64 0.07
CA LYS A 176 8.16 -30.15 1.02
C LYS A 176 7.35 -29.08 1.73
N HIS A 177 7.78 -27.82 1.70
CA HIS A 177 7.11 -26.71 2.33
C HIS A 177 6.28 -25.93 1.30
N PRO A 178 5.02 -25.59 1.57
CA PRO A 178 4.22 -24.80 0.66
C PRO A 178 4.78 -23.36 0.55
N VAL A 179 4.69 -22.80 -0.65
CA VAL A 179 4.88 -21.37 -0.85
C VAL A 179 3.58 -20.67 -0.51
N VAL A 180 3.62 -19.74 0.42
CA VAL A 180 2.44 -18.97 0.85
C VAL A 180 2.65 -17.51 0.49
N LEU A 181 1.70 -16.96 -0.25
CA LEU A 181 1.66 -15.57 -0.64
C LEU A 181 0.42 -14.89 -0.03
N MET A 182 0.61 -13.73 0.53
CA MET A 182 -0.48 -12.89 1.01
C MET A 182 -0.79 -11.83 -0.04
N VAL A 183 -2.00 -11.85 -0.56
CA VAL A 183 -2.49 -10.85 -1.53
C VAL A 183 -3.51 -9.96 -0.82
N PRO A 184 -3.21 -8.68 -0.60
CA PRO A 184 -4.18 -7.76 -0.02
C PRO A 184 -5.32 -7.50 -1.01
N VAL A 185 -6.55 -7.48 -0.49
CA VAL A 185 -7.77 -7.23 -1.27
C VAL A 185 -8.43 -5.97 -0.77
N ASN A 186 -8.81 -5.08 -1.69
CA ASN A 186 -9.57 -3.89 -1.34
C ASN A 186 -11.03 -4.29 -1.04
N LEU A 187 -11.38 -4.33 0.23
CA LEU A 187 -12.71 -4.70 0.69
C LEU A 187 -13.80 -3.67 0.34
N ARG A 188 -13.43 -2.43 0.00
CA ARG A 188 -14.38 -1.39 -0.41
C ARG A 188 -15.16 -1.76 -1.67
N ASN A 189 -14.62 -2.65 -2.50
CA ASN A 189 -15.31 -3.15 -3.68
C ASN A 189 -16.42 -4.18 -3.35
N PHE A 190 -16.40 -4.74 -2.16
CA PHE A 190 -17.34 -5.80 -1.72
C PHE A 190 -18.38 -5.30 -0.71
N PHE A 191 -18.08 -4.23 -0.02
CA PHE A 191 -18.97 -3.61 0.95
C PHE A 191 -19.32 -2.21 0.47
N LEU A 192 -20.57 -1.82 0.65
CA LEU A 192 -21.05 -0.45 0.39
C LEU A 192 -20.29 0.50 1.33
N GLN A 193 -19.13 0.90 0.89
CA GLN A 193 -18.32 1.91 1.53
C GLN A 193 -17.98 3.01 0.56
N ILE A 194 -17.79 4.15 1.14
CA ILE A 194 -17.39 5.38 0.53
C ILE A 194 -16.21 5.12 -0.39
N ARG A 195 -16.41 5.45 -1.63
CA ARG A 195 -15.33 5.56 -2.61
C ARG A 195 -14.54 6.82 -2.27
N CYS A 196 -13.24 6.69 -2.16
CA CYS A 196 -12.36 7.86 -2.08
C CYS A 196 -12.43 8.69 -3.35
#